data_705e0595ae21bc3de3a766b327fd689b
#
_entry.id   705e0595ae21bc3de3a766b327fd689b
#
_cell.length_a   1.000
_cell.length_b   1.000
_cell.length_c   1.000
_cell.angle_alpha   90.00
_cell.angle_beta   90.00
_cell.angle_gamma   90.00
#
_symmetry.space_group_name_H-M   'P 1'
#
loop_
_entity.id
_entity.type
_entity.pdbx_description
1 polymer ?
#
loop_
_entity_poly.entity_id
_entity_poly.type
_entity_poly.pdbx_seq_one_letter_code
_entity_poly.pdbx_strand_id
1 'polypeptide(L)'
;MNELEAAHYRWEEIPKEPLKPDLARRLISSERMMLAQVFLEKGCVVPTHSHENEQLTYILEGALRFWLGEDESVVDVAAGEVLHIPSNLPHKAEALETTLDVDIFCPPRQDWLDGSDTYLRSSATR
;
A
#
# COMPACT_ATOMS: atom_id res chain seq x y z
N MET A 1 -2.91 21.81 21.74
CA MET A 1 -2.41 21.20 20.56
C MET A 1 -1.99 22.24 19.53
N ASN A 2 -0.89 22.07 18.92
CA ASN A 2 -0.40 23.05 18.00
C ASN A 2 -0.37 22.43 16.60
N GLU A 3 -1.32 22.82 15.76
CA GLU A 3 -1.44 22.26 14.44
C GLU A 3 -0.35 22.73 13.51
N LEU A 4 0.40 23.73 13.90
CA LEU A 4 1.44 24.29 13.03
C LEU A 4 2.82 23.72 13.33
N GLU A 5 2.88 22.68 14.14
CA GLU A 5 4.16 22.06 14.44
C GLU A 5 4.49 20.97 13.44
N ALA A 6 5.73 20.94 12.98
CA ALA A 6 6.21 19.85 12.16
C ALA A 6 6.50 18.63 13.02
N ALA A 7 6.41 17.46 12.42
CA ALA A 7 6.74 16.21 13.08
C ALA A 7 7.84 15.50 12.31
N HIS A 8 8.75 14.88 13.04
CA HIS A 8 9.90 14.21 12.45
C HIS A 8 9.82 12.73 12.81
N TYR A 9 9.90 11.86 11.80
CA TYR A 9 9.75 10.41 11.99
C TYR A 9 10.96 9.68 11.44
N ARG A 10 11.27 8.55 12.06
CA ARG A 10 12.24 7.59 11.52
C ARG A 10 11.50 6.28 11.32
N TRP A 11 11.62 5.72 10.13
CA TRP A 11 10.93 4.46 9.84
C TRP A 11 11.27 3.36 10.85
N GLU A 12 12.53 3.29 11.26
CA GLU A 12 12.95 2.22 12.17
C GLU A 12 12.31 2.32 13.53
N GLU A 13 11.74 3.48 13.88
CA GLU A 13 11.06 3.67 15.16
C GLU A 13 9.55 3.42 15.03
N ILE A 14 9.06 3.15 13.84
CA ILE A 14 7.65 2.89 13.61
C ILE A 14 7.48 1.38 13.51
N PRO A 15 6.65 0.78 14.37
CA PRO A 15 6.51 -0.68 14.37
C PRO A 15 6.05 -1.20 13.04
N LYS A 16 6.64 -2.31 12.61
CA LYS A 16 6.19 -3.00 11.42
C LYS A 16 5.00 -3.85 11.80
N GLU A 17 3.87 -3.59 11.20
CA GLU A 17 2.63 -4.28 11.50
C GLU A 17 2.50 -5.48 10.57
N PRO A 18 2.54 -6.71 11.09
CA PRO A 18 2.31 -7.87 10.24
C PRO A 18 0.81 -8.00 9.95
N LEU A 19 0.48 -8.18 8.69
CA LEU A 19 -0.92 -8.30 8.27
C LEU A 19 -1.26 -9.76 7.95
N LYS A 20 -0.31 -10.46 7.35
CA LYS A 20 -0.34 -11.91 7.13
C LYS A 20 1.10 -12.34 6.90
N PRO A 21 1.39 -13.65 6.82
CA PRO A 21 2.78 -14.11 6.84
C PRO A 21 3.68 -13.47 5.79
N ASP A 22 3.13 -13.09 4.63
CA ASP A 22 3.94 -12.54 3.55
C ASP A 22 3.67 -11.06 3.31
N LEU A 23 3.03 -10.36 4.26
CA LEU A 23 2.66 -8.96 4.06
C LEU A 23 2.74 -8.20 5.38
N ALA A 24 3.45 -7.09 5.38
CA ALA A 24 3.56 -6.22 6.55
C ALA A 24 3.65 -4.77 6.08
N ARG A 25 3.45 -3.84 7.01
CA ARG A 25 3.54 -2.42 6.66
C ARG A 25 3.95 -1.58 7.84
N ARG A 26 4.49 -0.40 7.55
CA ARG A 26 4.64 0.72 8.47
C ARG A 26 3.94 1.89 7.85
N LEU A 27 3.33 2.77 8.66
CA LEU A 27 2.67 3.93 8.08
C LEU A 27 2.84 5.16 8.95
N ILE A 28 2.78 6.30 8.29
CA ILE A 28 2.75 7.62 8.90
C ILE A 28 1.55 8.33 8.31
N SER A 29 0.67 8.84 9.17
CA SER A 29 -0.53 9.51 8.70
C SER A 29 -0.56 10.93 9.22
N SER A 30 -0.76 11.88 8.33
CA SER A 30 -0.99 13.26 8.70
C SER A 30 -2.46 13.57 8.49
N GLU A 31 -2.81 14.83 8.53
CA GLU A 31 -4.21 15.22 8.42
C GLU A 31 -4.79 14.89 7.06
N ARG A 32 -4.03 15.12 5.99
CA ARG A 32 -4.55 15.02 4.63
C ARG A 32 -3.91 13.94 3.80
N MET A 33 -2.89 13.28 4.30
CA MET A 33 -2.18 12.28 3.50
C MET A 33 -1.59 11.20 4.38
N MET A 34 -1.32 10.07 3.77
CA MET A 34 -0.73 8.93 4.45
C MET A 34 0.44 8.44 3.61
N LEU A 35 1.51 8.09 4.28
CA LEU A 35 2.70 7.52 3.66
C LEU A 35 2.95 6.16 4.29
N ALA A 36 3.10 5.12 3.47
CA ALA A 36 3.27 3.78 4.00
C ALA A 36 4.42 3.07 3.31
N GLN A 37 5.17 2.29 4.07
CA GLN A 37 6.06 1.29 3.53
C GLN A 37 5.33 -0.04 3.61
N VAL A 38 5.22 -0.73 2.48
CA VAL A 38 4.55 -2.02 2.40
C VAL A 38 5.57 -3.06 1.98
N PHE A 39 5.67 -4.12 2.76
CA PHE A 39 6.66 -5.19 2.56
C PHE A 39 5.94 -6.42 2.08
N LEU A 40 6.24 -6.87 0.86
CA LEU A 40 5.58 -8.02 0.27
C LEU A 40 6.64 -9.07 -0.09
N GLU A 41 6.43 -10.29 0.39
CA GLU A 41 7.29 -11.39 -0.04
C GLU A 41 6.90 -11.81 -1.44
N LYS A 42 7.84 -12.38 -2.19
CA LYS A 42 7.55 -12.88 -3.53
C LYS A 42 6.33 -13.78 -3.50
N GLY A 43 5.40 -13.55 -4.40
CA GLY A 43 4.17 -14.33 -4.50
C GLY A 43 3.01 -13.79 -3.70
N CYS A 44 3.23 -12.78 -2.86
CA CYS A 44 2.15 -12.18 -2.08
C CYS A 44 1.13 -11.54 -3.00
N VAL A 45 -0.14 -11.83 -2.76
CA VAL A 45 -1.24 -11.29 -3.56
C VAL A 45 -2.08 -10.36 -2.70
N VAL A 46 -2.30 -9.15 -3.21
CA VAL A 46 -3.27 -8.23 -2.64
C VAL A 46 -4.52 -8.33 -3.50
N PRO A 47 -5.63 -8.83 -2.95
CA PRO A 47 -6.82 -9.08 -3.77
C PRO A 47 -7.39 -7.81 -4.37
N THR A 48 -8.21 -7.97 -5.39
CA THR A 48 -8.87 -6.85 -6.06
C THR A 48 -9.68 -6.05 -5.05
N HIS A 49 -9.48 -4.75 -5.05
CA HIS A 49 -10.19 -3.83 -4.17
C HIS A 49 -10.18 -2.45 -4.79
N SER A 50 -10.99 -1.56 -4.24
CA SER A 50 -10.97 -0.16 -4.65
C SER A 50 -11.22 0.69 -3.42
N HIS A 51 -10.84 1.96 -3.51
CA HIS A 51 -11.04 2.91 -2.42
C HIS A 51 -11.08 4.32 -3.00
N GLU A 52 -11.71 5.21 -2.25
CA GLU A 52 -11.83 6.59 -2.74
C GLU A 52 -10.51 7.35 -2.68
N ASN A 53 -9.55 6.86 -1.89
CA ASN A 53 -8.25 7.51 -1.78
C ASN A 53 -7.52 7.44 -3.11
N GLU A 54 -6.93 8.56 -3.51
CA GLU A 54 -5.99 8.55 -4.62
C GLU A 54 -4.68 7.97 -4.13
N GLN A 55 -3.97 7.25 -4.98
CA GLN A 55 -2.78 6.52 -4.56
C GLN A 55 -1.65 6.68 -5.57
N LEU A 56 -0.45 6.92 -5.04
CA LEU A 56 0.79 6.76 -5.80
C LEU A 56 1.55 5.60 -5.18
N THR A 57 2.02 4.69 -6.02
CA THR A 57 2.80 3.54 -5.60
C THR A 57 4.19 3.68 -6.18
N TYR A 58 5.19 3.72 -5.31
CA TYR A 58 6.58 3.90 -5.71
C TYR A 58 7.36 2.67 -5.24
N ILE A 59 7.90 1.89 -6.18
CA ILE A 59 8.62 0.67 -5.85
C ILE A 59 10.09 1.04 -5.58
N LEU A 60 10.57 0.74 -4.38
CA LEU A 60 11.96 0.97 -4.03
C LEU A 60 12.81 -0.26 -4.34
N GLU A 61 12.29 -1.45 -4.10
CA GLU A 61 13.00 -2.71 -4.34
C GLU A 61 11.99 -3.72 -4.84
N GLY A 62 12.36 -4.54 -5.80
CA GLY A 62 11.50 -5.59 -6.28
C GLY A 62 10.62 -5.17 -7.43
N ALA A 63 9.47 -5.81 -7.57
CA ALA A 63 8.52 -5.53 -8.64
C ALA A 63 7.15 -6.07 -8.30
N LEU A 64 6.13 -5.31 -8.63
CA LEU A 64 4.73 -5.71 -8.46
C LEU A 64 4.06 -5.75 -9.82
N ARG A 65 3.18 -6.72 -10.01
CA ARG A 65 2.29 -6.76 -11.16
C ARG A 65 0.91 -6.32 -10.71
N PHE A 66 0.32 -5.37 -11.43
CA PHE A 66 -1.02 -4.89 -11.14
C PHE A 66 -1.99 -5.28 -12.24
N TRP A 67 -3.22 -5.55 -11.84
CA TRP A 67 -4.36 -5.69 -12.75
C TRP A 67 -5.27 -4.51 -12.43
N LEU A 68 -5.53 -3.66 -13.43
CA LEU A 68 -6.18 -2.38 -13.22
C LEU A 68 -7.50 -2.29 -13.96
N GLY A 69 -8.54 -1.88 -13.25
CA GLY A 69 -9.84 -1.59 -13.85
C GLY A 69 -10.66 -2.84 -14.09
N GLU A 70 -11.82 -2.62 -14.68
CA GLU A 70 -12.76 -3.72 -14.96
C GLU A 70 -12.20 -4.67 -15.98
N ASP A 71 -11.40 -4.17 -16.93
CA ASP A 71 -10.82 -5.00 -17.96
C ASP A 71 -9.50 -5.64 -17.51
N GLU A 72 -9.08 -5.39 -16.29
CA GLU A 72 -7.88 -6.00 -15.72
C GLU A 72 -6.62 -5.81 -16.58
N SER A 73 -6.40 -4.58 -17.02
CA SER A 73 -5.19 -4.25 -17.76
C SER A 73 -3.97 -4.50 -16.88
N VAL A 74 -2.95 -5.14 -17.43
CA VAL A 74 -1.79 -5.55 -16.65
C VAL A 74 -0.67 -4.54 -16.81
N VAL A 75 -0.05 -4.15 -15.69
CA VAL A 75 1.14 -3.33 -15.72
C VAL A 75 2.10 -3.84 -14.66
N ASP A 76 3.37 -3.99 -15.04
CA ASP A 76 4.42 -4.36 -14.10
C ASP A 76 5.17 -3.09 -13.71
N VAL A 77 5.34 -2.89 -12.40
CA VAL A 77 6.01 -1.72 -11.85
C VAL A 77 7.24 -2.21 -11.12
N ALA A 78 8.41 -1.79 -11.57
CA ALA A 78 9.67 -2.27 -11.03
C ALA A 78 10.33 -1.17 -10.21
N ALA A 79 11.44 -1.53 -9.55
CA ALA A 79 12.18 -0.60 -8.70
C ALA A 79 12.49 0.68 -9.47
N GLY A 80 12.23 1.81 -8.83
CA GLY A 80 12.44 3.13 -9.43
C GLY A 80 11.27 3.64 -10.23
N GLU A 81 10.18 2.87 -10.33
CA GLU A 81 9.01 3.28 -11.11
C GLU A 81 7.84 3.61 -10.21
N VAL A 82 6.92 4.40 -10.72
CA VAL A 82 5.76 4.89 -9.97
C VAL A 82 4.50 4.61 -10.75
N LEU A 83 3.48 4.09 -10.08
CA LEU A 83 2.16 3.89 -10.65
C LEU A 83 1.17 4.81 -9.96
N HIS A 84 0.37 5.52 -10.74
CA HIS A 84 -0.73 6.33 -10.20
C HIS A 84 -2.03 5.54 -10.32
N ILE A 85 -2.72 5.39 -9.21
CA ILE A 85 -4.01 4.70 -9.17
C ILE A 85 -5.07 5.72 -8.79
N PRO A 86 -5.95 6.09 -9.74
CA PRO A 86 -6.98 7.08 -9.44
C PRO A 86 -8.00 6.57 -8.43
N SER A 87 -8.72 7.52 -7.85
CA SER A 87 -9.79 7.24 -6.91
C SER A 87 -10.76 6.22 -7.51
N ASN A 88 -11.07 5.19 -6.74
CA ASN A 88 -12.09 4.17 -7.06
C ASN A 88 -11.76 3.23 -8.22
N LEU A 89 -10.55 3.27 -8.74
CA LEU A 89 -10.16 2.31 -9.76
C LEU A 89 -9.88 0.95 -9.11
N PRO A 90 -10.59 -0.12 -9.49
CA PRO A 90 -10.30 -1.44 -8.94
C PRO A 90 -8.89 -1.87 -9.31
N HIS A 91 -8.19 -2.48 -8.37
CA HIS A 91 -6.83 -2.93 -8.64
C HIS A 91 -6.48 -4.13 -7.77
N LYS A 92 -5.63 -4.98 -8.32
CA LYS A 92 -5.10 -6.16 -7.68
C LYS A 92 -3.60 -6.16 -7.90
N ALA A 93 -2.83 -6.69 -6.97
CA ALA A 93 -1.37 -6.72 -7.12
C ALA A 93 -0.82 -8.06 -6.70
N GLU A 94 0.29 -8.44 -7.32
CA GLU A 94 1.05 -9.61 -6.94
C GLU A 94 2.53 -9.27 -6.96
N ALA A 95 3.25 -9.68 -5.92
CA ALA A 95 4.69 -9.43 -5.84
C ALA A 95 5.42 -10.43 -6.71
N LEU A 96 6.09 -9.93 -7.74
CA LEU A 96 6.89 -10.77 -8.63
C LEU A 96 8.22 -11.14 -7.97
N GLU A 97 8.66 -10.31 -7.05
CA GLU A 97 9.86 -10.51 -6.23
C GLU A 97 9.54 -9.96 -4.85
N THR A 98 10.38 -10.26 -3.88
CA THR A 98 10.25 -9.61 -2.58
C THR A 98 10.39 -8.12 -2.79
N THR A 99 9.41 -7.36 -2.32
CA THR A 99 9.24 -5.97 -2.73
C THR A 99 9.11 -5.05 -1.53
N LEU A 100 9.74 -3.89 -1.63
CA LEU A 100 9.49 -2.76 -0.74
C LEU A 100 8.81 -1.68 -1.58
N ASP A 101 7.55 -1.42 -1.23
CA ASP A 101 6.67 -0.50 -1.93
C ASP A 101 6.38 0.66 -0.99
N VAL A 102 6.42 1.88 -1.51
CA VAL A 102 6.01 3.07 -0.77
C VAL A 102 4.73 3.57 -1.39
N ASP A 103 3.66 3.57 -0.60
CA ASP A 103 2.35 4.05 -1.03
C ASP A 103 2.05 5.39 -0.40
N ILE A 104 1.53 6.30 -1.21
CA ILE A 104 1.09 7.62 -0.76
C ILE A 104 -0.40 7.71 -1.05
N PHE A 105 -1.18 8.01 -0.02
CA PHE A 105 -2.65 8.11 -0.15
C PHE A 105 -3.13 9.49 0.25
N CYS A 106 -4.13 9.98 -0.45
CA CYS A 106 -4.83 11.22 -0.10
C CYS A 106 -6.32 11.00 -0.35
N PRO A 107 -7.17 11.11 0.66
CA PRO A 107 -6.88 11.31 2.08
C PRO A 107 -6.34 10.04 2.74
N PRO A 108 -6.03 10.07 4.03
CA PRO A 108 -5.55 8.87 4.72
C PRO A 108 -6.55 7.72 4.64
N ARG A 109 -6.04 6.50 4.57
CA ARG A 109 -6.85 5.29 4.51
C ARG A 109 -7.43 5.02 5.89
N GLN A 110 -8.72 5.32 6.07
CA GLN A 110 -9.38 5.08 7.35
C GLN A 110 -9.41 3.60 7.71
N ASP A 111 -9.58 2.73 6.71
CA ASP A 111 -9.61 1.30 6.95
C ASP A 111 -8.25 0.77 7.43
N TRP A 112 -7.15 1.45 7.06
CA TRP A 112 -5.83 1.08 7.55
C TRP A 112 -5.64 1.58 8.98
N LEU A 113 -6.20 2.75 9.30
CA LEU A 113 -6.05 3.32 10.63
C LEU A 113 -6.89 2.60 11.67
N ASP A 114 -8.06 2.09 11.30
CA ASP A 114 -8.95 1.44 12.27
C ASP A 114 -8.92 -0.08 12.17
N GLY A 115 -8.11 -0.64 11.26
CA GLY A 115 -7.96 -2.08 11.17
C GLY A 115 -9.08 -2.80 10.48
N SER A 116 -9.94 -2.09 9.76
CA SER A 116 -11.05 -2.74 9.06
C SER A 116 -10.67 -3.21 7.66
N ASP A 117 -9.39 -3.14 7.30
CA ASP A 117 -8.91 -3.57 6.00
C ASP A 117 -8.75 -5.09 5.97
N THR A 118 -9.86 -5.80 6.05
CA THR A 118 -9.84 -7.25 6.17
C THR A 118 -9.25 -7.94 4.95
N TYR A 119 -9.35 -7.34 3.78
CA TYR A 119 -8.82 -7.94 2.56
C TYR A 119 -7.29 -8.09 2.62
N LEU A 120 -6.60 -7.29 3.43
CA LEU A 120 -5.17 -7.40 3.59
C LEU A 120 -4.79 -8.36 4.70
N ARG A 121 -5.72 -8.71 5.58
CA ARG A 121 -5.41 -9.49 6.77
C ARG A 121 -5.84 -10.93 6.67
N SER A 122 -6.65 -11.23 5.66
CA SER A 122 -7.16 -12.59 5.52
C SER A 122 -6.11 -13.44 4.83
N SER A 123 -5.74 -14.52 5.47
CA SER A 123 -4.87 -15.49 4.82
C SER A 123 -5.68 -16.42 3.98
N ALA A 124 -6.94 -16.34 4.06
CA ALA A 124 -7.74 -17.21 3.30
C ALA A 124 -7.82 -16.65 1.97
N THR A 125 -7.25 -17.19 1.11
CA THR A 125 -7.32 -16.73 -0.17
C THR A 125 -8.39 -17.40 -0.82
N ARG A 126 -9.39 -17.14 -0.54
CA ARG A 126 -10.43 -17.82 -1.24
C ARG A 126 -10.67 -17.28 -2.53
#